data_d17523a7d6667c043a686cbd9f4c3e02
#
_entry.id   d17523a7d6667c043a686cbd9f4c3e02
#
_cell.length_a   1.000
_cell.length_b   1.000
_cell.length_c   1.000
_cell.angle_alpha   90.00
_cell.angle_beta   90.00
_cell.angle_gamma   90.00
#
_symmetry.space_group_name_H-M   'P 1'
#
loop_
_entity.id
_entity.type
_entity.pdbx_description
1 polymer ?
#
loop_
_entity_poly.entity_id
_entity_poly.type
_entity_poly.pdbx_seq_one_letter_code
_entity_poly.pdbx_strand_id
1 'polypeptide(L)'
;SVQDLEDPAYPILKKIQSELGEDLVSIVISAIEEGANGKVNNLLGAIDKANYEFLIISDSDTYLRDNYISNIIAPFMEEEVGCVCTPFKLIKANNFFEKLEMLTINSDFIPSVIFAYVTKASNSCLGPSIAIQKSTLESFGGLKSLANYLVEDYEIGRRVWTSGKKMVLLPYIIDVVVDLNSWKQWWDHQVYWDQNTYLARPGAFVSTIFIRAIPFAAILYMLQGSI
;
A
#
# COMPACT_ATOMS: atom_id res chain seq x y z
N SER A 1 8.84 12.10 -4.69
CA SER A 1 8.23 13.45 -4.71
C SER A 1 7.72 13.83 -3.33
N VAL A 2 7.63 15.10 -3.08
CA VAL A 2 7.08 15.71 -1.86
C VAL A 2 6.00 16.71 -2.26
N GLN A 3 5.09 17.01 -1.34
CA GLN A 3 4.00 17.93 -1.61
C GLN A 3 4.47 19.40 -1.63
N ASP A 4 5.35 19.76 -0.72
CA ASP A 4 5.88 21.12 -0.58
C ASP A 4 7.28 21.12 0.06
N LEU A 5 7.85 22.32 0.25
CA LEU A 5 9.15 22.51 0.88
C LEU A 5 9.14 22.35 2.40
N GLU A 6 7.95 22.36 3.02
CA GLU A 6 7.77 22.20 4.46
C GLU A 6 7.66 20.72 4.86
N ASP A 7 7.57 19.80 3.86
CA ASP A 7 7.56 18.37 4.08
C ASP A 7 8.80 17.93 4.89
N PRO A 8 8.64 17.26 6.03
CA PRO A 8 9.76 16.80 6.86
C PRO A 8 10.78 15.92 6.13
N ALA A 9 10.37 15.25 5.04
CA ALA A 9 11.27 14.45 4.22
C ALA A 9 12.18 15.32 3.32
N TYR A 10 11.79 16.55 2.98
CA TYR A 10 12.52 17.39 2.04
C TYR A 10 13.98 17.63 2.44
N PRO A 11 14.31 18.06 3.69
CA PRO A 11 15.72 18.26 4.08
C PRO A 11 16.53 16.96 4.06
N ILE A 12 15.90 15.81 4.37
CA ILE A 12 16.56 14.50 4.33
C ILE A 12 16.87 14.13 2.87
N LEU A 13 15.91 14.32 1.97
CA LEU A 13 16.09 14.05 0.54
C LEU A 13 17.18 14.95 -0.07
N LYS A 14 17.23 16.23 0.34
CA LYS A 14 18.30 17.15 -0.10
C LYS A 14 19.69 16.68 0.35
N LYS A 15 19.80 16.18 1.57
CA LYS A 15 21.05 15.60 2.05
C LYS A 15 21.45 14.38 1.20
N ILE A 16 20.52 13.44 0.98
CA ILE A 16 20.78 12.25 0.16
C ILE A 16 21.15 12.66 -1.27
N GLN A 17 20.45 13.64 -1.87
CA GLN A 17 20.78 14.14 -3.19
C GLN A 17 22.19 14.74 -3.26
N SER A 18 22.62 15.48 -2.21
CA SER A 18 23.97 16.04 -2.15
C SER A 18 25.08 15.00 -2.03
N GLU A 19 24.76 13.83 -1.42
CA GLU A 19 25.70 12.72 -1.24
C GLU A 19 25.81 11.84 -2.49
N LEU A 20 24.68 11.59 -3.18
CA LEU A 20 24.60 10.66 -4.30
C LEU A 20 24.62 11.33 -5.68
N GLY A 21 24.34 12.64 -5.76
CA GLY A 21 24.26 13.40 -7.00
C GLY A 21 22.85 13.50 -7.59
N GLU A 22 22.62 14.58 -8.33
CA GLU A 22 21.33 14.88 -8.96
C GLU A 22 20.96 13.91 -10.11
N ASP A 23 21.96 13.27 -10.70
CA ASP A 23 21.76 12.26 -11.74
C ASP A 23 21.10 10.99 -11.20
N LEU A 24 21.35 10.66 -9.93
CA LEU A 24 20.78 9.48 -9.27
C LEU A 24 19.53 9.81 -8.44
N VAL A 25 19.45 11.02 -7.88
CA VAL A 25 18.36 11.42 -6.99
C VAL A 25 17.70 12.69 -7.50
N SER A 26 16.52 12.56 -8.08
CA SER A 26 15.68 13.70 -8.45
C SER A 26 14.63 13.96 -7.37
N ILE A 27 14.55 15.19 -6.89
CA ILE A 27 13.52 15.63 -5.96
C ILE A 27 12.48 16.44 -6.74
N VAL A 28 11.21 16.03 -6.61
CA VAL A 28 10.10 16.69 -7.26
C VAL A 28 9.15 17.24 -6.21
N ILE A 29 8.84 18.52 -6.30
CA ILE A 29 7.76 19.14 -5.53
C ILE A 29 6.54 19.13 -6.44
N SER A 30 5.53 18.36 -6.07
CA SER A 30 4.34 18.21 -6.89
C SER A 30 3.28 19.22 -6.50
N ALA A 31 2.99 20.14 -7.41
CA ALA A 31 1.85 21.06 -7.31
C ALA A 31 0.62 20.57 -8.10
N ILE A 32 0.58 19.29 -8.47
CA ILE A 32 -0.50 18.71 -9.26
C ILE A 32 -1.69 18.38 -8.35
N GLU A 33 -2.87 18.86 -8.74
CA GLU A 33 -4.17 18.58 -8.11
C GLU A 33 -5.13 17.98 -9.15
N GLU A 34 -4.78 16.81 -9.70
CA GLU A 34 -5.59 16.12 -10.72
C GLU A 34 -6.85 15.49 -10.11
N GLY A 35 -6.78 15.04 -8.87
CA GLY A 35 -7.88 14.37 -8.18
C GLY A 35 -7.75 14.39 -6.65
N ALA A 36 -8.64 13.67 -5.99
CA ALA A 36 -8.73 13.65 -4.53
C ALA A 36 -7.59 12.85 -3.84
N ASN A 37 -6.89 11.98 -4.57
CA ASN A 37 -5.82 11.16 -4.00
C ASN A 37 -4.48 11.93 -4.01
N GLY A 38 -4.06 12.42 -2.84
CA GLY A 38 -2.82 13.18 -2.68
C GLY A 38 -1.56 12.38 -3.03
N LYS A 39 -1.52 11.06 -2.74
CA LYS A 39 -0.39 10.18 -3.14
C LYS A 39 -0.27 10.13 -4.67
N VAL A 40 -1.37 9.94 -5.38
CA VAL A 40 -1.36 9.91 -6.84
C VAL A 40 -0.97 11.28 -7.41
N ASN A 41 -1.45 12.39 -6.84
CA ASN A 41 -1.05 13.74 -7.26
C ASN A 41 0.47 13.94 -7.12
N ASN A 42 1.08 13.48 -6.03
CA ASN A 42 2.52 13.50 -5.83
C ASN A 42 3.27 12.64 -6.86
N LEU A 43 2.77 11.44 -7.15
CA LEU A 43 3.37 10.55 -8.14
C LEU A 43 3.27 11.12 -9.56
N LEU A 44 2.17 11.80 -9.90
CA LEU A 44 1.99 12.47 -11.18
C LEU A 44 3.05 13.56 -11.43
N GLY A 45 3.46 14.28 -10.38
CA GLY A 45 4.56 15.25 -10.49
C GLY A 45 5.90 14.59 -10.78
N ALA A 46 6.11 13.34 -10.39
CA ALA A 46 7.37 12.64 -10.52
C ALA A 46 7.47 11.72 -11.76
N ILE A 47 6.34 11.30 -12.33
CA ILE A 47 6.32 10.25 -13.37
C ILE A 47 7.14 10.61 -14.61
N ASP A 48 7.17 11.90 -14.98
CA ASP A 48 7.93 12.39 -16.13
C ASP A 48 9.46 12.33 -15.92
N LYS A 49 9.90 12.20 -14.67
CA LYS A 49 11.31 12.00 -14.32
C LYS A 49 11.71 10.52 -14.28
N ALA A 50 10.74 9.62 -14.37
CA ALA A 50 11.00 8.18 -14.39
C ALA A 50 11.45 7.73 -15.80
N ASN A 51 12.74 7.43 -15.93
CA ASN A 51 13.38 7.16 -17.22
C ASN A 51 13.35 5.66 -17.60
N TYR A 52 12.95 4.77 -16.71
CA TYR A 52 13.05 3.33 -16.90
C TYR A 52 11.66 2.69 -17.07
N GLU A 53 11.64 1.53 -17.71
CA GLU A 53 10.42 0.74 -17.92
C GLU A 53 9.84 0.19 -16.59
N PHE A 54 10.69 -0.19 -15.65
CA PHE A 54 10.24 -0.68 -14.35
C PHE A 54 10.14 0.46 -13.36
N LEU A 55 8.95 0.68 -12.86
CA LEU A 55 8.64 1.66 -11.83
C LEU A 55 8.45 0.94 -10.49
N ILE A 56 9.09 1.43 -9.44
CA ILE A 56 8.84 1.00 -8.06
C ILE A 56 8.24 2.18 -7.31
N ILE A 57 7.00 2.02 -6.87
CA ILE A 57 6.29 2.97 -6.02
C ILE A 57 6.39 2.45 -4.60
N SER A 58 6.97 3.23 -3.69
CA SER A 58 7.11 2.85 -2.29
C SER A 58 6.69 3.99 -1.37
N ASP A 59 6.01 3.65 -0.29
CA ASP A 59 5.68 4.57 0.77
C ASP A 59 6.93 4.94 1.59
N SER A 60 6.93 6.10 2.23
CA SER A 60 8.10 6.65 2.92
C SER A 60 8.37 6.01 4.30
N ASP A 61 7.43 5.24 4.82
CA ASP A 61 7.49 4.53 6.10
C ASP A 61 7.96 3.08 5.97
N THR A 62 8.45 2.69 4.77
CA THR A 62 8.93 1.34 4.48
C THR A 62 10.44 1.20 4.68
N TYR A 63 10.87 0.05 5.20
CA TYR A 63 12.26 -0.35 5.27
C TYR A 63 12.51 -1.50 4.31
N LEU A 64 13.38 -1.25 3.34
CA LEU A 64 13.75 -2.17 2.28
C LEU A 64 15.17 -2.69 2.52
N ARG A 65 15.40 -3.99 2.28
CA ARG A 65 16.73 -4.61 2.39
C ARG A 65 17.51 -4.42 1.10
N ASP A 66 18.82 -4.57 1.15
CA ASP A 66 19.73 -4.38 0.01
C ASP A 66 19.36 -5.20 -1.24
N ASN A 67 18.79 -6.39 -1.05
CA ASN A 67 18.37 -7.27 -2.14
C ASN A 67 16.92 -7.03 -2.62
N TYR A 68 16.25 -5.98 -2.14
CA TYR A 68 14.83 -5.73 -2.43
C TYR A 68 14.57 -5.55 -3.93
N ILE A 69 15.33 -4.66 -4.59
CA ILE A 69 15.14 -4.34 -6.02
C ILE A 69 15.28 -5.60 -6.88
N SER A 70 16.31 -6.42 -6.64
CA SER A 70 16.52 -7.64 -7.41
C SER A 70 15.37 -8.65 -7.21
N ASN A 71 14.82 -8.75 -6.00
CA ASN A 71 13.68 -9.64 -5.73
C ASN A 71 12.39 -9.16 -6.37
N ILE A 72 12.06 -7.86 -6.26
CA ILE A 72 10.77 -7.36 -6.78
C ILE A 72 10.73 -7.31 -8.31
N ILE A 73 11.89 -7.21 -8.97
CA ILE A 73 11.98 -7.17 -10.43
C ILE A 73 12.05 -8.59 -11.03
N ALA A 74 12.59 -9.58 -10.30
CA ALA A 74 12.76 -10.94 -10.81
C ALA A 74 11.49 -11.57 -11.44
N PRO A 75 10.25 -11.39 -10.89
CA PRO A 75 9.06 -11.96 -11.51
C PRO A 75 8.75 -11.44 -12.91
N PHE A 76 9.23 -10.27 -13.28
CA PHE A 76 9.02 -9.70 -14.62
C PHE A 76 9.82 -10.41 -15.74
N MET A 77 10.64 -11.40 -15.40
CA MET A 77 11.20 -12.32 -16.39
C MET A 77 10.11 -13.17 -17.05
N GLU A 78 8.93 -13.30 -16.42
CA GLU A 78 7.74 -13.85 -17.05
C GLU A 78 6.97 -12.71 -17.75
N GLU A 79 6.78 -12.80 -19.06
CA GLU A 79 6.13 -11.76 -19.89
C GLU A 79 4.68 -11.43 -19.44
N GLU A 80 4.04 -12.40 -18.83
CA GLU A 80 2.67 -12.26 -18.33
C GLU A 80 2.55 -11.39 -17.07
N VAL A 81 3.65 -11.14 -16.36
CA VAL A 81 3.64 -10.35 -15.13
C VAL A 81 3.54 -8.86 -15.46
N GLY A 82 2.48 -8.23 -14.98
CA GLY A 82 2.23 -6.80 -15.18
C GLY A 82 2.57 -5.94 -13.96
N CYS A 83 2.37 -6.49 -12.76
CA CYS A 83 2.80 -5.83 -11.52
C CYS A 83 3.19 -6.85 -10.44
N VAL A 84 4.01 -6.40 -9.51
CA VAL A 84 4.48 -7.16 -8.35
C VAL A 84 4.30 -6.29 -7.12
N CYS A 85 3.73 -6.84 -6.06
CA CYS A 85 3.70 -6.18 -4.76
C CYS A 85 4.19 -7.12 -3.66
N THR A 86 4.44 -6.58 -2.49
CA THR A 86 4.97 -7.34 -1.35
C THR A 86 4.03 -7.28 -0.17
N PRO A 87 3.83 -8.37 0.58
CA PRO A 87 3.28 -8.27 1.91
C PRO A 87 4.23 -7.48 2.82
N PHE A 88 3.67 -6.88 3.86
CA PHE A 88 4.43 -6.11 4.83
C PHE A 88 4.12 -6.55 6.25
N LYS A 89 4.95 -6.13 7.20
CA LYS A 89 4.69 -6.29 8.62
C LYS A 89 5.09 -5.03 9.37
N LEU A 90 4.40 -4.73 10.44
CA LEU A 90 4.81 -3.69 11.36
C LEU A 90 5.90 -4.23 12.29
N ILE A 91 7.01 -3.48 12.45
CA ILE A 91 8.21 -3.94 13.16
C ILE A 91 8.47 -3.22 14.48
N LYS A 92 7.93 -2.03 14.67
CA LYS A 92 8.12 -1.23 15.88
C LYS A 92 6.80 -0.85 16.49
N ALA A 93 6.69 -0.97 17.82
CA ALA A 93 5.52 -0.58 18.57
C ALA A 93 5.98 -0.06 19.93
N ASN A 94 6.11 1.27 20.05
CA ASN A 94 6.67 1.95 21.21
C ASN A 94 5.61 2.20 22.29
N ASN A 95 4.33 2.20 21.91
CA ASN A 95 3.22 2.48 22.79
C ASN A 95 2.07 1.47 22.60
N PHE A 96 1.01 1.62 23.38
CA PHE A 96 -0.14 0.71 23.36
C PHE A 96 -0.88 0.73 22.02
N PHE A 97 -1.06 1.88 21.40
CA PHE A 97 -1.83 2.04 20.15
C PHE A 97 -1.10 1.41 18.96
N GLU A 98 0.21 1.61 18.89
CA GLU A 98 1.06 0.95 17.90
C GLU A 98 1.08 -0.56 18.08
N LYS A 99 1.01 -1.06 19.34
CA LYS A 99 0.89 -2.51 19.60
C LYS A 99 -0.44 -3.08 19.11
N LEU A 100 -1.54 -2.35 19.30
CA LEU A 100 -2.84 -2.75 18.76
C LEU A 100 -2.80 -2.80 17.23
N GLU A 101 -2.23 -1.77 16.60
CA GLU A 101 -2.07 -1.72 15.15
C GLU A 101 -1.23 -2.88 14.63
N MET A 102 -0.08 -3.10 15.24
CA MET A 102 0.81 -4.22 14.91
C MET A 102 0.10 -5.58 15.04
N LEU A 103 -0.72 -5.77 16.08
CA LEU A 103 -1.49 -6.98 16.25
C LEU A 103 -2.50 -7.15 15.10
N THR A 104 -3.26 -6.10 14.77
CA THR A 104 -4.25 -6.13 13.69
C THR A 104 -3.59 -6.43 12.34
N ILE A 105 -2.55 -5.71 11.99
CA ILE A 105 -1.89 -5.86 10.69
C ILE A 105 -1.19 -7.22 10.58
N ASN A 106 -0.36 -7.58 11.57
CA ASN A 106 0.48 -8.77 11.45
C ASN A 106 -0.27 -10.08 11.66
N SER A 107 -1.37 -10.08 12.44
CA SER A 107 -2.08 -11.31 12.82
C SER A 107 -3.40 -11.52 12.09
N ASP A 108 -3.98 -10.47 11.50
CA ASP A 108 -5.28 -10.54 10.82
C ASP A 108 -5.19 -10.08 9.36
N PHE A 109 -4.80 -8.82 9.11
CA PHE A 109 -4.84 -8.24 7.78
C PHE A 109 -3.91 -8.97 6.79
N ILE A 110 -2.63 -9.07 7.06
CA ILE A 110 -1.65 -9.69 6.14
C ILE A 110 -1.92 -11.18 5.92
N PRO A 111 -2.19 -12.00 6.95
CA PRO A 111 -2.63 -13.39 6.73
C PRO A 111 -3.88 -13.50 5.86
N SER A 112 -4.86 -12.61 6.04
CA SER A 112 -6.09 -12.58 5.24
C SER A 112 -5.81 -12.23 3.76
N VAL A 113 -4.91 -11.28 3.51
CA VAL A 113 -4.47 -10.94 2.14
C VAL A 113 -3.77 -12.11 1.47
N ILE A 114 -2.83 -12.75 2.17
CA ILE A 114 -2.10 -13.92 1.66
C ILE A 114 -3.09 -15.06 1.36
N PHE A 115 -4.03 -15.32 2.26
CA PHE A 115 -5.08 -16.32 2.05
C PHE A 115 -5.93 -15.99 0.83
N ALA A 116 -6.38 -14.74 0.68
CA ALA A 116 -7.17 -14.30 -0.47
C ALA A 116 -6.42 -14.43 -1.79
N TYR A 117 -5.11 -14.16 -1.79
CA TYR A 117 -4.26 -14.33 -2.96
C TYR A 117 -4.09 -15.80 -3.33
N VAL A 118 -3.74 -16.67 -2.37
CA VAL A 118 -3.53 -18.11 -2.60
C VAL A 118 -4.82 -18.81 -3.08
N THR A 119 -5.96 -18.42 -2.52
CA THR A 119 -7.28 -18.94 -2.92
C THR A 119 -7.83 -18.29 -4.20
N LYS A 120 -7.10 -17.33 -4.80
CA LYS A 120 -7.53 -16.54 -5.96
C LYS A 120 -8.81 -15.73 -5.71
N ALA A 121 -9.14 -15.46 -4.48
CA ALA A 121 -10.28 -14.62 -4.10
C ALA A 121 -10.01 -13.12 -4.34
N SER A 122 -8.74 -12.72 -4.38
CA SER A 122 -8.33 -11.33 -4.68
C SER A 122 -7.01 -11.30 -5.45
N ASN A 123 -6.91 -10.34 -6.38
CA ASN A 123 -5.70 -10.02 -7.16
C ASN A 123 -5.37 -8.53 -7.01
N SER A 124 -5.44 -8.01 -5.79
CA SER A 124 -5.14 -6.62 -5.47
C SER A 124 -3.70 -6.46 -5.00
N CYS A 125 -3.08 -5.34 -5.36
CA CYS A 125 -1.78 -4.95 -4.81
C CYS A 125 -1.93 -4.40 -3.39
N LEU A 126 -0.80 -4.31 -2.70
CA LEU A 126 -0.63 -3.66 -1.40
C LEU A 126 0.20 -2.39 -1.57
N GLY A 127 -0.28 -1.28 -1.03
CA GLY A 127 0.24 0.07 -1.22
C GLY A 127 1.68 0.34 -0.80
N PRO A 128 2.21 -0.26 0.30
CA PRO A 128 3.55 0.07 0.80
C PRO A 128 4.69 -0.14 -0.21
N SER A 129 4.57 -1.12 -1.12
CA SER A 129 5.48 -1.18 -2.26
C SER A 129 4.93 -1.98 -3.43
N ILE A 130 4.95 -1.36 -4.62
CA ILE A 130 4.48 -1.93 -5.88
C ILE A 130 5.53 -1.69 -6.96
N ALA A 131 5.90 -2.75 -7.68
CA ALA A 131 6.61 -2.63 -8.95
C ALA A 131 5.63 -2.85 -10.10
N ILE A 132 5.72 -2.02 -11.15
CA ILE A 132 4.88 -2.09 -12.34
C ILE A 132 5.68 -1.69 -13.58
N GLN A 133 5.41 -2.33 -14.71
CA GLN A 133 5.93 -1.85 -16.00
C GLN A 133 5.24 -0.55 -16.41
N LYS A 134 6.01 0.44 -16.83
CA LYS A 134 5.49 1.74 -17.29
C LYS A 134 4.48 1.56 -18.42
N SER A 135 4.81 0.73 -19.40
CA SER A 135 3.91 0.36 -20.49
C SER A 135 2.60 -0.27 -20.02
N THR A 136 2.65 -1.12 -18.99
CA THR A 136 1.44 -1.70 -18.37
C THR A 136 0.60 -0.63 -17.69
N LEU A 137 1.23 0.27 -16.92
CA LEU A 137 0.54 1.38 -16.26
C LEU A 137 -0.14 2.29 -17.29
N GLU A 138 0.56 2.64 -18.36
CA GLU A 138 0.06 3.48 -19.45
C GLU A 138 -1.11 2.83 -20.21
N SER A 139 -1.11 1.50 -20.34
CA SER A 139 -2.16 0.77 -21.07
C SER A 139 -3.57 0.95 -20.50
N PHE A 140 -3.68 1.30 -19.22
CA PHE A 140 -4.98 1.58 -18.60
C PHE A 140 -5.17 3.06 -18.18
N GLY A 141 -4.42 3.97 -18.82
CA GLY A 141 -4.58 5.42 -18.66
C GLY A 141 -3.62 6.07 -17.66
N GLY A 142 -2.55 5.36 -17.25
CA GLY A 142 -1.50 5.89 -16.38
C GLY A 142 -1.97 6.25 -14.98
N LEU A 143 -1.12 6.91 -14.22
CA LEU A 143 -1.44 7.40 -12.87
C LEU A 143 -2.63 8.36 -12.85
N LYS A 144 -2.80 9.17 -13.89
CA LYS A 144 -3.92 10.13 -13.99
C LYS A 144 -5.28 9.46 -13.82
N SER A 145 -5.44 8.27 -14.37
CA SER A 145 -6.68 7.49 -14.28
C SER A 145 -6.99 6.99 -12.87
N LEU A 146 -6.01 7.08 -11.94
CA LEU A 146 -6.11 6.66 -10.55
C LEU A 146 -6.36 7.82 -9.57
N ALA A 147 -6.28 9.07 -10.03
CA ALA A 147 -6.26 10.27 -9.18
C ALA A 147 -7.50 10.45 -8.27
N ASN A 148 -8.62 9.82 -8.61
CA ASN A 148 -9.84 9.86 -7.80
C ASN A 148 -10.17 8.55 -7.07
N TYR A 149 -9.25 7.58 -7.08
CA TYR A 149 -9.41 6.34 -6.30
C TYR A 149 -8.67 6.46 -4.98
N LEU A 150 -9.39 6.29 -3.87
CA LEU A 150 -8.79 6.31 -2.53
C LEU A 150 -7.82 5.12 -2.35
N VAL A 151 -8.13 3.98 -2.95
CA VAL A 151 -7.37 2.72 -2.85
C VAL A 151 -6.75 2.45 -4.22
N GLU A 152 -5.78 3.28 -4.60
CA GLU A 152 -5.14 3.24 -5.91
C GLU A 152 -4.37 1.94 -6.14
N ASP A 153 -3.79 1.37 -5.07
CA ASP A 153 -3.05 0.12 -5.09
C ASP A 153 -3.96 -1.07 -5.45
N TYR A 154 -5.13 -1.16 -4.82
CA TYR A 154 -6.15 -2.13 -5.18
C TYR A 154 -6.53 -1.99 -6.65
N GLU A 155 -6.75 -0.77 -7.10
CA GLU A 155 -7.18 -0.49 -8.47
C GLU A 155 -6.08 -0.81 -9.51
N ILE A 156 -4.81 -0.59 -9.19
CA ILE A 156 -3.66 -1.03 -10.00
C ILE A 156 -3.73 -2.55 -10.21
N GLY A 157 -3.80 -3.32 -9.11
CA GLY A 157 -3.86 -4.79 -9.19
C GLY A 157 -5.05 -5.27 -10.00
N ARG A 158 -6.23 -4.69 -9.77
CA ARG A 158 -7.45 -5.00 -10.49
C ARG A 158 -7.32 -4.74 -12.00
N ARG A 159 -6.77 -3.60 -12.41
CA ARG A 159 -6.61 -3.24 -13.83
C ARG A 159 -5.57 -4.10 -14.52
N VAL A 160 -4.47 -4.40 -13.87
CA VAL A 160 -3.47 -5.35 -14.37
C VAL A 160 -4.13 -6.72 -14.61
N TRP A 161 -4.89 -7.21 -13.64
CA TRP A 161 -5.62 -8.48 -13.81
C TRP A 161 -6.64 -8.43 -14.96
N THR A 162 -7.43 -7.37 -15.06
CA THR A 162 -8.45 -7.23 -16.13
C THR A 162 -7.83 -7.03 -17.52
N SER A 163 -6.58 -6.59 -17.60
CA SER A 163 -5.84 -6.52 -18.88
C SER A 163 -5.29 -7.87 -19.34
N GLY A 164 -5.50 -8.94 -18.57
CA GLY A 164 -5.00 -10.28 -18.86
C GLY A 164 -3.58 -10.55 -18.39
N LYS A 165 -2.96 -9.60 -17.67
CA LYS A 165 -1.64 -9.80 -17.06
C LYS A 165 -1.76 -10.32 -15.62
N LYS A 166 -0.67 -10.91 -15.12
CA LYS A 166 -0.58 -11.42 -13.74
C LYS A 166 -0.18 -10.29 -12.78
N MET A 167 -0.83 -10.27 -11.63
CA MET A 167 -0.34 -9.61 -10.42
C MET A 167 0.33 -10.66 -9.54
N VAL A 168 1.54 -10.39 -9.09
CA VAL A 168 2.32 -11.28 -8.22
C VAL A 168 2.44 -10.68 -6.82
N LEU A 169 1.93 -11.39 -5.82
CA LEU A 169 2.25 -11.12 -4.41
C LEU A 169 3.55 -11.88 -4.10
N LEU A 170 4.65 -11.16 -4.07
CA LEU A 170 5.97 -11.75 -3.87
C LEU A 170 6.11 -12.30 -2.44
N PRO A 171 6.60 -13.53 -2.22
CA PRO A 171 6.87 -14.07 -0.89
C PRO A 171 8.11 -13.42 -0.25
N TYR A 172 8.10 -12.09 -0.13
CA TYR A 172 9.14 -11.24 0.41
C TYR A 172 8.48 -10.16 1.27
N ILE A 173 8.60 -10.27 2.59
CA ILE A 173 7.94 -9.37 3.53
C ILE A 173 8.83 -8.15 3.77
N ILE A 174 8.29 -6.95 3.53
CA ILE A 174 8.94 -5.68 3.86
C ILE A 174 8.52 -5.21 5.25
N ASP A 175 9.35 -4.37 5.83
CA ASP A 175 9.12 -3.81 7.16
C ASP A 175 8.51 -2.41 7.03
N VAL A 176 7.47 -2.13 7.83
CA VAL A 176 6.77 -0.83 7.86
C VAL A 176 6.71 -0.33 9.31
N VAL A 177 6.74 0.98 9.49
CA VAL A 177 6.55 1.61 10.80
C VAL A 177 5.29 2.47 10.80
N VAL A 178 4.71 2.62 11.97
CA VAL A 178 3.58 3.51 12.20
C VAL A 178 3.91 4.46 13.35
N ASP A 179 3.26 5.63 13.37
CA ASP A 179 3.37 6.62 14.44
C ASP A 179 1.96 6.98 14.91
N LEU A 180 1.48 6.26 15.93
CA LEU A 180 0.14 6.37 16.49
C LEU A 180 0.25 6.64 17.99
N ASN A 181 0.06 7.89 18.41
CA ASN A 181 0.34 8.35 19.76
C ASN A 181 -0.91 8.55 20.64
N SER A 182 -2.11 8.31 20.11
CA SER A 182 -3.36 8.53 20.83
C SER A 182 -4.48 7.60 20.38
N TRP A 183 -5.49 7.43 21.25
CA TRP A 183 -6.72 6.71 20.90
C TRP A 183 -7.39 7.27 19.66
N LYS A 184 -7.42 8.61 19.53
CA LYS A 184 -8.05 9.26 18.37
C LYS A 184 -7.32 8.89 17.06
N GLN A 185 -5.98 9.00 17.04
CA GLN A 185 -5.19 8.65 15.86
C GLN A 185 -5.37 7.19 15.47
N TRP A 186 -5.32 6.28 16.47
CA TRP A 186 -5.54 4.85 16.20
C TRP A 186 -6.94 4.60 15.66
N TRP A 187 -7.98 5.20 16.26
CA TRP A 187 -9.36 5.04 15.81
C TRP A 187 -9.59 5.59 14.40
N ASP A 188 -9.11 6.80 14.12
CA ASP A 188 -9.21 7.42 12.80
C ASP A 188 -8.51 6.55 11.74
N HIS A 189 -7.37 5.93 12.09
CA HIS A 189 -6.65 5.00 11.25
C HIS A 189 -7.44 3.71 10.97
N GLN A 190 -8.10 3.12 11.98
CA GLN A 190 -8.98 1.97 11.78
C GLN A 190 -10.16 2.31 10.86
N VAL A 191 -10.80 3.46 11.08
CA VAL A 191 -11.91 3.92 10.22
C VAL A 191 -11.44 4.13 8.79
N TYR A 192 -10.27 4.72 8.59
CA TYR A 192 -9.67 4.90 7.26
C TYR A 192 -9.44 3.54 6.56
N TRP A 193 -8.89 2.54 7.24
CA TRP A 193 -8.69 1.21 6.70
C TRP A 193 -10.00 0.48 6.37
N ASP A 194 -11.00 0.60 7.25
CA ASP A 194 -12.33 0.03 7.01
C ASP A 194 -13.02 0.71 5.81
N GLN A 195 -12.88 2.02 5.65
CA GLN A 195 -13.36 2.76 4.47
C GLN A 195 -12.68 2.29 3.18
N ASN A 196 -11.35 2.10 3.21
CA ASN A 196 -10.60 1.57 2.08
C ASN A 196 -11.11 0.18 1.68
N THR A 197 -11.29 -0.71 2.65
CA THR A 197 -11.81 -2.06 2.40
C THR A 197 -13.23 -2.03 1.84
N TYR A 198 -14.09 -1.17 2.38
CA TYR A 198 -15.46 -0.97 1.90
C TYR A 198 -15.50 -0.46 0.45
N LEU A 199 -14.71 0.58 0.14
CA LEU A 199 -14.65 1.17 -1.19
C LEU A 199 -14.05 0.21 -2.23
N ALA A 200 -13.04 -0.56 -1.83
CA ALA A 200 -12.44 -1.56 -2.71
C ALA A 200 -13.40 -2.73 -3.01
N ARG A 201 -14.06 -3.26 -1.99
CA ARG A 201 -14.90 -4.46 -2.10
C ARG A 201 -16.04 -4.47 -1.07
N PRO A 202 -17.16 -3.76 -1.31
CA PRO A 202 -18.24 -3.60 -0.34
C PRO A 202 -18.85 -4.94 0.11
N GLY A 203 -19.00 -5.91 -0.79
CA GLY A 203 -19.52 -7.22 -0.45
C GLY A 203 -18.56 -8.03 0.45
N ALA A 204 -17.26 -7.96 0.18
CA ALA A 204 -16.25 -8.59 1.03
C ALA A 204 -16.19 -7.92 2.41
N PHE A 205 -16.27 -6.58 2.47
CA PHE A 205 -16.32 -5.84 3.72
C PHE A 205 -17.48 -6.30 4.63
N VAL A 206 -18.67 -6.42 4.10
CA VAL A 206 -19.82 -6.91 4.86
C VAL A 206 -19.58 -8.35 5.38
N SER A 207 -18.93 -9.19 4.57
CA SER A 207 -18.63 -10.57 5.00
C SER A 207 -17.61 -10.64 6.14
N THR A 208 -16.79 -9.60 6.36
CA THR A 208 -15.81 -9.57 7.47
C THR A 208 -16.49 -9.59 8.85
N ILE A 209 -17.74 -9.13 8.95
CA ILE A 209 -18.52 -9.20 10.19
C ILE A 209 -18.63 -10.63 10.72
N PHE A 210 -18.71 -11.62 9.81
CA PHE A 210 -18.85 -13.02 10.17
C PHE A 210 -17.54 -13.71 10.60
N ILE A 211 -16.40 -13.07 10.35
CA ILE A 211 -15.10 -13.61 10.76
C ILE A 211 -14.47 -12.83 11.93
N ARG A 212 -14.99 -11.66 12.25
CA ARG A 212 -14.51 -10.87 13.40
C ARG A 212 -15.03 -11.45 14.70
N ALA A 213 -14.12 -11.71 15.65
CA ALA A 213 -14.45 -12.34 16.94
C ALA A 213 -15.35 -11.47 17.85
N ILE A 214 -15.27 -10.14 17.75
CA ILE A 214 -15.97 -9.20 18.65
C ILE A 214 -17.49 -9.34 18.58
N PRO A 215 -18.16 -9.36 17.40
CA PRO A 215 -19.60 -9.58 17.33
C PRO A 215 -20.06 -10.88 17.98
N PHE A 216 -19.32 -11.96 17.76
CA PHE A 216 -19.65 -13.26 18.35
C PHE A 216 -19.42 -13.29 19.86
N ALA A 217 -18.34 -12.68 20.36
CA ALA A 217 -18.09 -12.53 21.77
C ALA A 217 -19.21 -11.71 22.47
N ALA A 218 -19.66 -10.63 21.82
CA ALA A 218 -20.78 -9.82 22.34
C ALA A 218 -22.09 -10.61 22.38
N ILE A 219 -22.42 -11.38 21.33
CA ILE A 219 -23.60 -12.25 21.29
C ILE A 219 -23.52 -13.31 22.40
N LEU A 220 -22.38 -13.99 22.55
CA LEU A 220 -22.17 -14.97 23.60
C LEU A 220 -22.32 -14.39 25.01
N TYR A 221 -21.74 -13.19 25.22
CA TYR A 221 -21.89 -12.48 26.48
C TYR A 221 -23.35 -12.13 26.80
N MET A 222 -24.11 -11.64 25.80
CA MET A 222 -25.55 -11.35 25.98
C MET A 222 -26.37 -12.61 26.27
N LEU A 223 -26.02 -13.74 25.66
CA LEU A 223 -26.70 -15.03 25.91
C LEU A 223 -26.36 -15.62 27.28
N GLN A 224 -25.13 -15.44 27.75
CA GLN A 224 -24.69 -15.93 29.08
C GLN A 224 -25.17 -15.03 30.23
N GLY A 225 -25.31 -13.73 30.02
CA GLY A 225 -25.78 -12.77 31.02
C GLY A 225 -27.28 -12.85 31.30
N SER A 226 -27.98 -13.79 30.68
CA SER A 226 -29.42 -14.06 30.89
C SER A 226 -29.68 -15.29 31.78
N ILE A 227 -28.66 -15.80 32.50
CA ILE A 227 -28.76 -16.92 33.42
C ILE A 227 -28.62 -16.42 34.86
#